data_1a268674978b07c8790f325392db9cb4
#
_entry.id   1a268674978b07c8790f325392db9cb4
#
_cell.length_a   1.000
_cell.length_b   1.000
_cell.length_c   1.000
_cell.angle_alpha   90.00
_cell.angle_beta   90.00
_cell.angle_gamma   90.00
#
_symmetry.space_group_name_H-M   'P 1'
#
loop_
_entity.id
_entity.type
_entity.pdbx_description
1 polymer ?
#
loop_
_entity_poly.entity_id
_entity_poly.type
_entity_poly.pdbx_seq_one_letter_code
_entity_poly.pdbx_strand_id
1 'polypeptide(L)'
;ILCWEGYNSDEVLGPFRSANPGATVRAESGTSDPDMINKLRAGEINVWDLINVNQPWARDQLYPENLIKPLSKDRFMPYFDKMLPEFKDYPLSFASDGNLIGLPQRYGPFSFVVNTDKISRDMAEDQGWNLFLDSSMKKKYGVLTYDNWNVMHICLTAGLNPFKPVEGGDRDKFKTTAEQIMGNANILTDDLVAMNTALINGEIDAYFTGGTYTASPARYDGATNVRGITPRSGPVDGKGGVVWIELTSAVNNPDPSNLAEDFLEFVQKPEISKAVAFTEGTYNPVSQMGSDNVMSLFDKDELDAIQMDSLAEEMSRSLDYQVVASYDALIEIYTKARRS
;
A
#
# COMPACT_ATOMS: atom_id res chain seq x y z
N ILE A 1 -0.10 -18.53 6.82
CA ILE A 1 -0.30 -17.08 6.66
C ILE A 1 -0.52 -16.80 5.19
N LEU A 2 -1.59 -16.12 4.85
CA LEU A 2 -1.84 -15.55 3.53
C LEU A 2 -1.56 -14.05 3.61
N CYS A 3 -0.62 -13.52 2.80
CA CYS A 3 -0.09 -12.18 3.05
C CYS A 3 0.38 -11.48 1.78
N TRP A 4 0.64 -10.18 1.88
CA TRP A 4 1.41 -9.46 0.89
C TRP A 4 2.88 -9.91 0.88
N GLU A 5 3.56 -9.67 -0.22
CA GLU A 5 4.98 -9.96 -0.42
C GLU A 5 5.84 -9.35 0.70
N GLY A 6 6.87 -10.08 1.12
CA GLY A 6 7.78 -9.72 2.19
C GLY A 6 7.45 -10.37 3.53
N TYR A 7 6.19 -10.52 3.90
CA TYR A 7 5.84 -11.23 5.16
C TYR A 7 6.14 -12.73 5.10
N ASN A 8 6.26 -13.29 3.91
CA ASN A 8 6.62 -14.68 3.66
C ASN A 8 8.14 -14.90 3.60
N SER A 9 8.95 -13.86 3.77
CA SER A 9 10.42 -13.94 3.71
C SER A 9 11.03 -14.71 4.88
N ASP A 10 12.23 -15.22 4.68
CA ASP A 10 12.96 -15.93 5.74
C ASP A 10 13.44 -14.98 6.85
N GLU A 11 13.64 -13.68 6.57
CA GLU A 11 13.96 -12.66 7.56
C GLU A 11 12.83 -12.48 8.57
N VAL A 12 11.58 -12.61 8.15
CA VAL A 12 10.39 -12.49 9.00
C VAL A 12 10.04 -13.84 9.63
N LEU A 13 9.98 -14.91 8.85
CA LEU A 13 9.48 -16.21 9.30
C LEU A 13 10.55 -17.09 9.96
N GLY A 14 11.82 -16.96 9.56
CA GLY A 14 12.91 -17.80 10.05
C GLY A 14 13.09 -17.74 11.57
N PRO A 15 13.14 -16.54 12.18
CA PRO A 15 13.23 -16.43 13.64
C PRO A 15 12.02 -17.03 14.37
N PHE A 16 10.80 -16.92 13.80
CA PHE A 16 9.61 -17.53 14.42
C PHE A 16 9.64 -19.05 14.32
N ARG A 17 10.05 -19.61 13.17
CA ARG A 17 10.25 -21.05 12.98
C ARG A 17 11.30 -21.61 13.95
N SER A 18 12.39 -20.87 14.14
CA SER A 18 13.46 -21.24 15.08
C SER A 18 12.99 -21.24 16.53
N ALA A 19 12.11 -20.31 16.91
CA ALA A 19 11.52 -20.25 18.24
C ALA A 19 10.46 -21.33 18.50
N ASN A 20 9.93 -21.95 17.41
CA ASN A 20 8.86 -22.95 17.46
C ASN A 20 9.25 -24.23 16.69
N PRO A 21 10.27 -24.99 17.15
CA PRO A 21 10.91 -26.07 16.37
C PRO A 21 10.02 -27.29 16.11
N GLY A 22 8.80 -27.32 16.60
CA GLY A 22 7.82 -28.38 16.32
C GLY A 22 6.69 -27.93 15.39
N ALA A 23 6.69 -26.66 15.00
CA ALA A 23 5.62 -26.06 14.21
C ALA A 23 5.96 -26.00 12.71
N THR A 24 4.96 -26.21 11.87
CA THR A 24 5.04 -25.91 10.43
C THR A 24 4.45 -24.53 10.20
N VAL A 25 5.28 -23.56 9.83
CA VAL A 25 4.83 -22.20 9.47
C VAL A 25 4.87 -22.08 7.94
N ARG A 26 3.70 -22.08 7.33
CA ARG A 26 3.50 -21.86 5.89
C ARG A 26 3.05 -20.42 5.65
N ALA A 27 3.65 -19.78 4.65
CA ALA A 27 3.20 -18.49 4.17
C ALA A 27 3.09 -18.52 2.65
N GLU A 28 2.12 -17.81 2.12
CA GLU A 28 1.90 -17.62 0.69
C GLU A 28 1.59 -16.15 0.44
N SER A 29 2.31 -15.55 -0.52
CA SER A 29 2.04 -14.18 -0.94
C SER A 29 0.95 -14.15 -2.01
N GLY A 30 0.00 -13.23 -1.83
CA GLY A 30 -0.99 -12.90 -2.84
C GLY A 30 -0.53 -11.75 -3.72
N THR A 31 -1.14 -11.62 -4.89
CA THR A 31 -0.89 -10.53 -5.86
C THR A 31 -1.88 -9.39 -5.73
N SER A 32 -3.00 -9.61 -5.03
CA SER A 32 -4.02 -8.60 -4.74
C SER A 32 -4.86 -9.00 -3.54
N ASP A 33 -5.47 -8.01 -2.85
CA ASP A 33 -6.42 -8.28 -1.77
C ASP A 33 -7.60 -9.16 -2.25
N PRO A 34 -8.26 -8.87 -3.39
CA PRO A 34 -9.34 -9.71 -3.88
C PRO A 34 -8.96 -11.17 -4.10
N ASP A 35 -7.74 -11.44 -4.61
CA ASP A 35 -7.28 -12.81 -4.84
C ASP A 35 -7.13 -13.59 -3.53
N MET A 36 -6.53 -12.96 -2.51
CA MET A 36 -6.39 -13.56 -1.18
C MET A 36 -7.76 -13.81 -0.53
N ILE A 37 -8.67 -12.84 -0.61
CA ILE A 37 -10.03 -12.96 -0.06
C ILE A 37 -10.81 -14.08 -0.76
N ASN A 38 -10.71 -14.17 -2.08
CA ASN A 38 -11.39 -15.21 -2.86
C ASN A 38 -10.91 -16.63 -2.53
N LYS A 39 -9.65 -16.82 -2.13
CA LYS A 39 -9.19 -18.11 -1.60
C LYS A 39 -9.95 -18.51 -0.33
N LEU A 40 -10.12 -17.57 0.62
CA LEU A 40 -10.92 -17.86 1.83
C LEU A 40 -12.37 -18.16 1.49
N ARG A 41 -12.99 -17.41 0.56
CA ARG A 41 -14.38 -17.65 0.09
C ARG A 41 -14.53 -18.99 -0.63
N ALA A 42 -13.49 -19.44 -1.32
CA ALA A 42 -13.46 -20.73 -2.03
C ALA A 42 -13.29 -21.94 -1.08
N GLY A 43 -13.20 -21.72 0.23
CA GLY A 43 -13.12 -22.79 1.23
C GLY A 43 -11.73 -22.96 1.84
N GLU A 44 -10.74 -22.15 1.48
CA GLU A 44 -9.40 -22.22 2.10
C GLU A 44 -9.38 -21.61 3.53
N ILE A 45 -10.52 -21.23 4.08
CA ILE A 45 -10.63 -20.76 5.47
C ILE A 45 -10.10 -21.80 6.49
N ASN A 46 -10.11 -23.09 6.14
CA ASN A 46 -9.57 -24.18 6.96
C ASN A 46 -8.05 -24.36 6.81
N VAL A 47 -7.44 -23.63 5.88
CA VAL A 47 -5.99 -23.75 5.54
C VAL A 47 -5.17 -22.67 6.21
N TRP A 48 -5.75 -21.48 6.35
CA TRP A 48 -5.07 -20.30 6.79
C TRP A 48 -5.48 -19.86 8.19
N ASP A 49 -4.51 -19.47 9.02
CA ASP A 49 -4.75 -18.95 10.37
C ASP A 49 -4.68 -17.43 10.42
N LEU A 50 -3.91 -16.82 9.51
CA LEU A 50 -3.73 -15.37 9.41
C LEU A 50 -3.88 -14.92 7.96
N ILE A 51 -4.42 -13.72 7.80
CA ILE A 51 -4.45 -12.98 6.53
C ILE A 51 -3.98 -11.55 6.73
N ASN A 52 -3.12 -11.06 5.82
CA ASN A 52 -2.67 -9.69 5.78
C ASN A 52 -3.25 -9.02 4.52
N VAL A 53 -4.07 -8.01 4.70
CA VAL A 53 -4.77 -7.28 3.63
C VAL A 53 -4.80 -5.78 3.92
N ASN A 54 -5.07 -4.96 2.91
CA ASN A 54 -5.29 -3.54 3.13
C ASN A 54 -6.56 -3.27 3.95
N GLN A 55 -6.54 -2.22 4.73
CA GLN A 55 -7.51 -1.89 5.80
C GLN A 55 -8.99 -2.00 5.42
N PRO A 56 -9.50 -1.55 4.25
CA PRO A 56 -10.93 -1.60 4.01
C PRO A 56 -11.45 -3.03 3.82
N TRP A 57 -10.61 -3.92 3.31
CA TRP A 57 -11.00 -5.29 3.05
C TRP A 57 -11.27 -6.08 4.32
N ALA A 58 -10.44 -5.86 5.37
CA ALA A 58 -10.64 -6.51 6.65
C ALA A 58 -11.98 -6.11 7.27
N ARG A 59 -12.26 -4.79 7.34
CA ARG A 59 -13.45 -4.26 8.01
C ARG A 59 -14.72 -4.41 7.20
N ASP A 60 -14.66 -4.13 5.89
CA ASP A 60 -15.87 -3.96 5.08
C ASP A 60 -16.28 -5.26 4.35
N GLN A 61 -15.39 -6.26 4.30
CA GLN A 61 -15.66 -7.54 3.66
C GLN A 61 -15.37 -8.74 4.57
N LEU A 62 -14.12 -8.95 4.98
CA LEU A 62 -13.74 -10.17 5.69
C LEU A 62 -14.50 -10.36 7.01
N TYR A 63 -14.63 -9.29 7.80
CA TYR A 63 -15.31 -9.38 9.08
C TYR A 63 -16.83 -9.58 8.93
N PRO A 64 -17.57 -8.81 8.11
CA PRO A 64 -18.99 -9.04 7.88
C PRO A 64 -19.31 -10.41 7.28
N GLU A 65 -18.40 -10.97 6.47
CA GLU A 65 -18.54 -12.31 5.90
C GLU A 65 -18.11 -13.43 6.85
N ASN A 66 -17.72 -13.09 8.09
CA ASN A 66 -17.26 -14.04 9.10
C ASN A 66 -16.02 -14.85 8.64
N LEU A 67 -15.17 -14.26 7.80
CA LEU A 67 -13.92 -14.86 7.31
C LEU A 67 -12.73 -14.58 8.25
N ILE A 68 -12.83 -13.53 9.06
CA ILE A 68 -11.89 -13.23 10.16
C ILE A 68 -12.63 -13.13 11.48
N LYS A 69 -11.93 -13.36 12.58
CA LYS A 69 -12.46 -13.30 13.95
C LYS A 69 -11.88 -12.13 14.74
N PRO A 70 -12.57 -11.67 15.81
CA PRO A 70 -12.02 -10.68 16.72
C PRO A 70 -10.71 -11.13 17.36
N LEU A 71 -9.81 -10.18 17.59
CA LEU A 71 -8.60 -10.33 18.39
C LEU A 71 -8.86 -9.92 19.85
N SER A 72 -8.11 -10.51 20.79
CA SER A 72 -8.17 -10.13 22.20
C SER A 72 -7.66 -8.70 22.40
N LYS A 73 -8.52 -7.78 22.82
CA LYS A 73 -8.12 -6.40 23.13
C LYS A 73 -7.10 -6.35 24.28
N ASP A 74 -7.30 -7.14 25.33
CA ASP A 74 -6.41 -7.17 26.48
C ASP A 74 -4.98 -7.59 26.07
N ARG A 75 -4.88 -8.46 25.06
CA ARG A 75 -3.61 -8.93 24.53
C ARG A 75 -2.94 -7.92 23.61
N PHE A 76 -3.70 -7.28 22.72
CA PHE A 76 -3.13 -6.55 21.59
C PHE A 76 -3.16 -5.02 21.74
N MET A 77 -4.08 -4.43 22.52
CA MET A 77 -4.12 -2.98 22.71
C MET A 77 -2.81 -2.36 23.27
N PRO A 78 -2.04 -3.05 24.13
CA PRO A 78 -0.75 -2.51 24.58
C PRO A 78 0.28 -2.26 23.48
N TYR A 79 0.11 -2.86 22.30
CA TYR A 79 0.97 -2.60 21.14
C TYR A 79 0.62 -1.29 20.45
N PHE A 80 -0.67 -0.92 20.42
CA PHE A 80 -1.12 0.35 19.82
C PHE A 80 -0.52 1.57 20.52
N ASP A 81 -0.32 1.52 21.82
CA ASP A 81 0.30 2.60 22.59
C ASP A 81 1.76 2.91 22.15
N LYS A 82 2.40 1.92 21.51
CA LYS A 82 3.79 1.99 21.02
C LYS A 82 3.88 2.33 19.53
N MET A 83 2.75 2.40 18.85
CA MET A 83 2.71 2.76 17.43
C MET A 83 2.86 4.27 17.23
N LEU A 84 3.08 4.68 15.99
CA LEU A 84 3.05 6.09 15.60
C LEU A 84 1.69 6.72 15.99
N PRO A 85 1.64 8.03 16.24
CA PRO A 85 0.45 8.69 16.77
C PRO A 85 -0.84 8.41 16.00
N GLU A 86 -0.77 8.35 14.66
CA GLU A 86 -1.88 8.08 13.76
C GLU A 86 -2.47 6.67 13.87
N PHE A 87 -1.73 5.74 14.48
CA PHE A 87 -2.18 4.35 14.65
C PHE A 87 -2.66 4.00 16.06
N LYS A 88 -2.44 4.85 17.06
CA LYS A 88 -2.80 4.55 18.46
C LYS A 88 -4.28 4.25 18.65
N ASP A 89 -5.14 4.98 17.94
CA ASP A 89 -6.59 4.81 17.94
C ASP A 89 -7.12 4.57 16.52
N TYR A 90 -6.37 3.83 15.69
CA TYR A 90 -6.68 3.68 14.27
C TYR A 90 -8.04 3.02 14.05
N PRO A 91 -9.05 3.74 13.55
CA PRO A 91 -10.44 3.27 13.60
C PRO A 91 -10.70 2.09 12.68
N LEU A 92 -9.89 1.90 11.61
CA LEU A 92 -10.08 0.79 10.68
C LEU A 92 -9.48 -0.53 11.17
N SER A 93 -8.76 -0.52 12.31
CA SER A 93 -8.39 -1.74 13.05
C SER A 93 -9.57 -2.34 13.81
N PHE A 94 -10.70 -1.61 13.86
CA PHE A 94 -11.91 -2.04 14.58
C PHE A 94 -13.10 -2.18 13.63
N ALA A 95 -13.90 -3.20 13.88
CA ALA A 95 -15.19 -3.36 13.23
C ALA A 95 -16.24 -2.38 13.78
N SER A 96 -17.37 -2.25 13.09
CA SER A 96 -18.45 -1.34 13.50
C SER A 96 -19.07 -1.66 14.88
N ASP A 97 -18.95 -2.90 15.34
CA ASP A 97 -19.35 -3.34 16.68
C ASP A 97 -18.29 -3.08 17.75
N GLY A 98 -17.17 -2.47 17.36
CA GLY A 98 -16.06 -2.14 18.23
C GLY A 98 -15.05 -3.27 18.48
N ASN A 99 -15.21 -4.43 17.88
CA ASN A 99 -14.24 -5.51 18.01
C ASN A 99 -12.93 -5.16 17.29
N LEU A 100 -11.80 -5.47 17.91
CA LEU A 100 -10.47 -5.38 17.26
C LEU A 100 -10.36 -6.50 16.23
N ILE A 101 -10.06 -6.18 14.97
CA ILE A 101 -10.07 -7.13 13.85
C ILE A 101 -8.72 -7.25 13.12
N GLY A 102 -7.75 -6.40 13.41
CA GLY A 102 -6.44 -6.49 12.79
C GLY A 102 -5.43 -5.53 13.39
N LEU A 103 -4.16 -5.85 13.23
CA LEU A 103 -3.03 -5.03 13.66
C LEU A 103 -2.41 -4.34 12.46
N PRO A 104 -2.29 -2.99 12.46
CA PRO A 104 -1.62 -2.27 11.40
C PRO A 104 -0.12 -2.55 11.40
N GLN A 105 0.46 -2.68 10.22
CA GLN A 105 1.88 -2.94 10.02
C GLN A 105 2.49 -1.98 9.02
N ARG A 106 2.76 -2.42 7.76
CA ARG A 106 3.26 -1.52 6.72
C ARG A 106 2.18 -0.56 6.26
N TYR A 107 2.60 0.62 5.86
CA TYR A 107 1.68 1.65 5.36
C TYR A 107 2.41 2.64 4.46
N GLY A 108 1.66 3.45 3.75
CA GLY A 108 2.22 4.55 2.97
C GLY A 108 1.18 5.23 2.08
N PRO A 109 1.51 6.38 1.52
CA PRO A 109 0.66 7.01 0.53
C PRO A 109 0.78 6.32 -0.84
N PHE A 110 -0.35 6.04 -1.47
CA PHE A 110 -0.42 5.86 -2.91
C PHE A 110 -0.31 7.23 -3.59
N SER A 111 0.63 7.35 -4.49
CA SER A 111 0.94 8.60 -5.17
C SER A 111 1.64 8.35 -6.51
N PHE A 112 2.45 9.25 -6.97
CA PHE A 112 3.31 9.10 -8.13
C PHE A 112 4.77 9.36 -7.75
N VAL A 113 5.69 9.12 -8.65
CA VAL A 113 7.14 9.30 -8.39
C VAL A 113 7.75 10.20 -9.44
N VAL A 114 8.67 11.06 -9.01
CA VAL A 114 9.42 11.97 -9.90
C VAL A 114 10.93 11.85 -9.69
N ASN A 115 11.69 12.24 -10.69
CA ASN A 115 13.08 12.61 -10.52
C ASN A 115 13.15 14.10 -10.15
N THR A 116 13.56 14.40 -8.91
CA THR A 116 13.54 15.78 -8.37
C THR A 116 14.57 16.71 -9.04
N ASP A 117 15.54 16.18 -9.78
CA ASP A 117 16.44 16.97 -10.63
C ASP A 117 15.77 17.48 -11.90
N LYS A 118 14.62 16.88 -12.29
CA LYS A 118 13.83 17.25 -13.47
C LYS A 118 12.58 18.02 -13.10
N ILE A 119 11.88 17.57 -12.08
CA ILE A 119 10.63 18.14 -11.58
C ILE A 119 10.79 18.36 -10.09
N SER A 120 10.93 19.61 -9.63
CA SER A 120 11.13 19.88 -8.22
C SER A 120 9.96 19.33 -7.37
N ARG A 121 10.25 18.93 -6.12
CA ARG A 121 9.24 18.46 -5.18
C ARG A 121 8.06 19.41 -5.09
N ASP A 122 8.32 20.70 -4.88
CA ASP A 122 7.26 21.72 -4.75
C ASP A 122 6.37 21.78 -5.99
N MET A 123 6.97 21.79 -7.19
CA MET A 123 6.20 21.80 -8.44
C MET A 123 5.34 20.53 -8.59
N ALA A 124 5.91 19.37 -8.28
CA ALA A 124 5.18 18.10 -8.36
C ALA A 124 4.03 18.03 -7.36
N GLU A 125 4.24 18.48 -6.12
CA GLU A 125 3.21 18.55 -5.09
C GLU A 125 2.09 19.53 -5.45
N ASP A 126 2.42 20.69 -6.03
CA ASP A 126 1.45 21.71 -6.41
C ASP A 126 0.63 21.32 -7.65
N GLN A 127 1.26 20.77 -8.68
CA GLN A 127 0.57 20.27 -9.86
C GLN A 127 -0.25 19.02 -9.56
N GLY A 128 0.23 18.19 -8.65
CA GLY A 128 -0.43 16.96 -8.26
C GLY A 128 -0.70 16.05 -9.46
N TRP A 129 -1.85 15.43 -9.50
CA TRP A 129 -2.25 14.53 -10.58
C TRP A 129 -2.34 15.19 -11.95
N ASN A 130 -2.53 16.53 -12.00
CA ASN A 130 -2.57 17.28 -13.26
C ASN A 130 -1.23 17.28 -14.00
N LEU A 131 -0.13 16.97 -13.33
CA LEU A 131 1.20 16.83 -13.93
C LEU A 131 1.15 15.90 -15.16
N PHE A 132 0.40 14.80 -15.08
CA PHE A 132 0.30 13.80 -16.15
C PHE A 132 -0.65 14.19 -17.29
N LEU A 133 -1.41 15.27 -17.12
CA LEU A 133 -2.25 15.87 -18.17
C LEU A 133 -1.54 17.03 -18.89
N ASP A 134 -0.43 17.51 -18.36
CA ASP A 134 0.34 18.56 -18.98
C ASP A 134 0.98 18.07 -20.29
N SER A 135 0.77 18.84 -21.36
CA SER A 135 1.29 18.51 -22.69
C SER A 135 2.83 18.44 -22.73
N SER A 136 3.52 19.16 -21.85
CA SER A 136 4.99 19.15 -21.70
C SER A 136 5.52 17.82 -21.18
N MET A 137 4.67 17.03 -20.53
CA MET A 137 4.99 15.70 -19.99
C MET A 137 4.77 14.56 -21.00
N LYS A 138 4.25 14.86 -22.18
CA LYS A 138 4.05 13.84 -23.21
C LYS A 138 5.35 13.13 -23.55
N LYS A 139 5.33 11.78 -23.44
CA LYS A 139 6.48 10.89 -23.61
C LYS A 139 7.64 11.15 -22.65
N LYS A 140 7.38 11.77 -21.49
CA LYS A 140 8.37 11.97 -20.42
C LYS A 140 8.02 11.23 -19.13
N TYR A 141 7.01 10.39 -19.14
CA TYR A 141 6.67 9.59 -17.97
C TYR A 141 6.36 8.13 -18.32
N GLY A 142 6.51 7.28 -17.32
CA GLY A 142 6.08 5.89 -17.35
C GLY A 142 4.79 5.66 -16.56
N VAL A 143 4.18 4.50 -16.75
CA VAL A 143 3.07 4.00 -15.93
C VAL A 143 3.39 2.60 -15.46
N LEU A 144 3.45 2.39 -14.15
CA LEU A 144 3.44 1.05 -13.58
C LEU A 144 2.04 0.44 -13.77
N THR A 145 1.97 -0.72 -14.40
CA THR A 145 0.68 -1.33 -14.78
C THR A 145 0.04 -2.09 -13.62
N TYR A 146 -0.05 -1.45 -12.47
CA TYR A 146 -0.76 -1.94 -11.28
C TYR A 146 -2.24 -1.56 -11.40
N ASP A 147 -3.01 -2.44 -12.04
CA ASP A 147 -4.35 -2.15 -12.55
C ASP A 147 -5.30 -1.54 -11.49
N ASN A 148 -5.33 -2.11 -10.29
CA ASN A 148 -6.20 -1.61 -9.20
C ASN A 148 -5.88 -0.16 -8.82
N TRP A 149 -4.59 0.14 -8.68
CA TRP A 149 -4.12 1.46 -8.28
C TRP A 149 -4.26 2.47 -9.41
N ASN A 150 -4.03 2.05 -10.64
CA ASN A 150 -4.23 2.90 -11.82
C ASN A 150 -5.68 3.36 -11.96
N VAL A 151 -6.66 2.47 -11.76
CA VAL A 151 -8.09 2.85 -11.80
C VAL A 151 -8.37 3.94 -10.76
N MET A 152 -7.89 3.79 -9.54
CA MET A 152 -8.06 4.79 -8.48
C MET A 152 -7.39 6.12 -8.85
N HIS A 153 -6.12 6.09 -9.28
CA HIS A 153 -5.36 7.31 -9.60
C HIS A 153 -5.90 8.04 -10.83
N ILE A 154 -6.42 7.32 -11.83
CA ILE A 154 -7.10 7.92 -12.98
C ILE A 154 -8.38 8.64 -12.54
N CYS A 155 -9.15 8.08 -11.59
CA CYS A 155 -10.28 8.79 -11.01
C CYS A 155 -9.84 10.12 -10.38
N LEU A 156 -8.80 10.09 -9.52
CA LEU A 156 -8.27 11.30 -8.88
C LEU A 156 -7.80 12.32 -9.94
N THR A 157 -7.11 11.86 -10.97
CA THR A 157 -6.63 12.71 -12.08
C THR A 157 -7.80 13.31 -12.88
N ALA A 158 -8.89 12.57 -13.04
CA ALA A 158 -10.11 13.04 -13.70
C ALA A 158 -10.96 13.98 -12.82
N GLY A 159 -10.52 14.28 -11.58
CA GLY A 159 -11.27 15.08 -10.62
C GLY A 159 -12.45 14.34 -10.00
N LEU A 160 -12.42 13.01 -9.97
CA LEU A 160 -13.49 12.15 -9.47
C LEU A 160 -13.13 11.54 -8.11
N ASN A 161 -14.16 11.22 -7.34
CA ASN A 161 -14.01 10.42 -6.13
C ASN A 161 -14.04 8.92 -6.48
N PRO A 162 -12.92 8.16 -6.36
CA PRO A 162 -12.88 6.75 -6.70
C PRO A 162 -13.75 5.87 -5.78
N PHE A 163 -14.12 6.38 -4.62
CA PHE A 163 -14.87 5.67 -3.57
C PHE A 163 -16.38 5.89 -3.66
N LYS A 164 -16.84 6.62 -4.68
CA LYS A 164 -18.26 6.80 -5.00
C LYS A 164 -18.55 6.23 -6.39
N PRO A 165 -19.79 5.84 -6.67
CA PRO A 165 -20.17 5.36 -8.01
C PRO A 165 -19.78 6.35 -9.11
N VAL A 166 -19.08 5.85 -10.12
CA VAL A 166 -18.67 6.61 -11.32
C VAL A 166 -19.56 6.22 -12.48
N GLU A 167 -20.49 7.12 -12.86
CA GLU A 167 -21.54 6.85 -13.84
C GLU A 167 -21.71 8.00 -14.82
N GLY A 168 -22.42 7.76 -15.94
CA GLY A 168 -22.75 8.79 -16.93
C GLY A 168 -21.54 9.59 -17.40
N GLY A 169 -21.62 10.92 -17.34
CA GLY A 169 -20.55 11.83 -17.77
C GLY A 169 -19.23 11.69 -16.97
N ASP A 170 -19.28 11.21 -15.74
CA ASP A 170 -18.07 10.96 -14.96
C ASP A 170 -17.30 9.74 -15.48
N ARG A 171 -18.02 8.74 -16.01
CA ARG A 171 -17.39 7.61 -16.72
C ARG A 171 -16.71 8.05 -18.01
N ASP A 172 -17.29 9.02 -18.73
CA ASP A 172 -16.68 9.61 -19.93
C ASP A 172 -15.42 10.42 -19.57
N LYS A 173 -15.42 11.17 -18.45
CA LYS A 173 -14.22 11.84 -17.95
C LYS A 173 -13.13 10.84 -17.61
N PHE A 174 -13.46 9.76 -16.87
CA PHE A 174 -12.51 8.70 -16.57
C PHE A 174 -11.90 8.11 -17.84
N LYS A 175 -12.73 7.78 -18.83
CA LYS A 175 -12.29 7.23 -20.12
C LYS A 175 -11.31 8.17 -20.83
N THR A 176 -11.69 9.44 -20.99
CA THR A 176 -10.84 10.44 -21.66
C THR A 176 -9.49 10.60 -20.95
N THR A 177 -9.51 10.64 -19.61
CA THR A 177 -8.30 10.74 -18.78
C THR A 177 -7.43 9.48 -18.91
N ALA A 178 -8.03 8.29 -18.88
CA ALA A 178 -7.30 7.03 -19.06
C ALA A 178 -6.61 6.96 -20.43
N GLU A 179 -7.35 7.31 -21.51
CA GLU A 179 -6.80 7.34 -22.88
C GLU A 179 -5.64 8.35 -23.00
N GLN A 180 -5.77 9.52 -22.38
CA GLN A 180 -4.71 10.52 -22.37
C GLN A 180 -3.46 10.06 -21.61
N ILE A 181 -3.63 9.52 -20.40
CA ILE A 181 -2.51 9.05 -19.58
C ILE A 181 -1.79 7.90 -20.27
N MET A 182 -2.51 6.87 -20.72
CA MET A 182 -1.90 5.71 -21.37
C MET A 182 -1.27 6.06 -22.72
N GLY A 183 -1.94 6.87 -23.55
CA GLY A 183 -1.45 7.27 -24.87
C GLY A 183 -0.23 8.21 -24.82
N ASN A 184 -0.09 9.00 -23.78
CA ASN A 184 1.04 9.93 -23.59
C ASN A 184 2.20 9.32 -22.83
N ALA A 185 2.06 8.17 -22.19
CA ALA A 185 3.16 7.49 -21.51
C ALA A 185 4.26 7.07 -22.50
N ASN A 186 5.52 7.12 -22.04
CA ASN A 186 6.66 6.59 -22.78
C ASN A 186 6.84 5.09 -22.53
N ILE A 187 6.66 4.67 -21.27
CA ILE A 187 6.87 3.30 -20.80
C ILE A 187 5.60 2.80 -20.10
N LEU A 188 5.17 1.59 -20.43
CA LEU A 188 4.14 0.85 -19.72
C LEU A 188 4.73 -0.49 -19.29
N THR A 189 4.90 -0.73 -18.00
CA THR A 189 5.48 -1.97 -17.47
C THR A 189 5.01 -2.25 -16.04
N ASP A 190 5.03 -3.51 -15.62
CA ASP A 190 4.90 -3.96 -14.24
C ASP A 190 6.26 -4.19 -13.57
N ASP A 191 7.35 -4.09 -14.31
CA ASP A 191 8.72 -4.21 -13.82
C ASP A 191 9.17 -2.91 -13.14
N LEU A 192 9.18 -2.93 -11.79
CA LEU A 192 9.59 -1.78 -10.98
C LEU A 192 11.08 -1.45 -11.16
N VAL A 193 11.94 -2.45 -11.35
CA VAL A 193 13.38 -2.23 -11.53
C VAL A 193 13.62 -1.49 -12.85
N ALA A 194 12.98 -1.94 -13.92
CA ALA A 194 13.05 -1.26 -15.22
C ALA A 194 12.51 0.17 -15.15
N MET A 195 11.41 0.40 -14.44
CA MET A 195 10.81 1.74 -14.26
C MET A 195 11.75 2.69 -13.51
N ASN A 196 12.30 2.26 -12.37
CA ASN A 196 13.25 3.06 -11.60
C ASN A 196 14.55 3.32 -12.39
N THR A 197 15.02 2.34 -13.14
CA THR A 197 16.20 2.50 -14.02
C THR A 197 15.97 3.56 -15.08
N ALA A 198 14.82 3.56 -15.76
CA ALA A 198 14.46 4.57 -16.75
C ALA A 198 14.38 5.99 -16.13
N LEU A 199 13.84 6.08 -14.90
CA LEU A 199 13.77 7.36 -14.18
C LEU A 199 15.16 7.89 -13.78
N ILE A 200 16.04 7.02 -13.28
CA ILE A 200 17.40 7.37 -12.89
C ILE A 200 18.24 7.80 -14.12
N ASN A 201 18.11 7.08 -15.22
CA ASN A 201 18.81 7.36 -16.47
C ASN A 201 18.27 8.58 -17.22
N GLY A 202 17.13 9.15 -16.80
CA GLY A 202 16.52 10.31 -17.43
C GLY A 202 15.79 10.00 -18.74
N GLU A 203 15.42 8.76 -19.00
CA GLU A 203 14.53 8.38 -20.09
C GLU A 203 13.10 8.86 -19.86
N ILE A 204 12.73 8.99 -18.58
CA ILE A 204 11.50 9.59 -18.08
C ILE A 204 11.80 10.55 -16.93
N ASP A 205 10.94 11.52 -16.72
CA ASP A 205 11.03 12.51 -15.63
C ASP A 205 10.16 12.12 -14.43
N ALA A 206 9.16 11.26 -14.63
CA ALA A 206 8.20 10.79 -13.62
C ALA A 206 7.63 9.42 -13.97
N TYR A 207 6.95 8.78 -13.02
CA TYR A 207 6.02 7.71 -13.36
C TYR A 207 4.71 7.80 -12.55
N PHE A 208 3.63 7.48 -13.24
CA PHE A 208 2.27 7.43 -12.72
C PHE A 208 2.06 6.13 -11.95
N THR A 209 1.38 6.19 -10.83
CA THR A 209 1.15 5.07 -9.91
C THR A 209 2.42 4.53 -9.25
N GLY A 210 2.53 4.80 -7.99
CA GLY A 210 3.64 4.43 -7.13
C GLY A 210 3.47 5.05 -5.76
N GLY A 211 4.56 5.48 -5.22
CA GLY A 211 4.65 6.11 -3.91
C GLY A 211 6.01 5.85 -3.28
N THR A 212 6.11 6.06 -2.00
CA THR A 212 7.33 5.77 -1.25
C THR A 212 7.78 4.31 -1.47
N TYR A 213 6.85 3.36 -1.44
CA TYR A 213 7.15 1.93 -1.59
C TYR A 213 7.82 1.57 -2.93
N THR A 214 7.52 2.28 -4.01
CA THR A 214 8.15 2.05 -5.32
C THR A 214 9.43 2.84 -5.51
N ALA A 215 9.57 3.99 -4.84
CA ALA A 215 10.77 4.82 -4.88
C ALA A 215 11.88 4.31 -3.94
N SER A 216 11.50 3.66 -2.84
CA SER A 216 12.41 3.31 -1.75
C SER A 216 13.60 2.43 -2.16
N PRO A 217 13.49 1.43 -3.06
CA PRO A 217 14.65 0.66 -3.48
C PRO A 217 15.72 1.51 -4.17
N ALA A 218 15.28 2.35 -5.11
CA ALA A 218 16.20 3.26 -5.82
C ALA A 218 16.85 4.27 -4.86
N ARG A 219 16.10 4.79 -3.90
CA ARG A 219 16.61 5.70 -2.88
C ARG A 219 17.62 5.03 -1.96
N TYR A 220 17.33 3.80 -1.53
CA TYR A 220 18.24 3.01 -0.69
C TYR A 220 19.56 2.69 -1.42
N ASP A 221 19.51 2.51 -2.74
CA ASP A 221 20.67 2.32 -3.60
C ASP A 221 21.39 3.67 -3.92
N GLY A 222 20.99 4.77 -3.30
CA GLY A 222 21.64 6.09 -3.38
C GLY A 222 21.02 7.08 -4.37
N ALA A 223 19.98 6.70 -5.13
CA ALA A 223 19.26 7.62 -6.02
C ALA A 223 18.24 8.48 -5.24
N THR A 224 18.73 9.35 -4.36
CA THR A 224 17.89 10.17 -3.47
C THR A 224 17.01 11.19 -4.19
N ASN A 225 17.30 11.48 -5.46
CA ASN A 225 16.48 12.30 -6.36
C ASN A 225 15.25 11.59 -6.90
N VAL A 226 15.12 10.25 -6.76
CA VAL A 226 13.87 9.50 -6.99
C VAL A 226 12.99 9.69 -5.78
N ARG A 227 11.78 10.27 -5.95
CA ARG A 227 10.92 10.59 -4.80
C ARG A 227 9.45 10.32 -5.09
N GLY A 228 8.79 9.62 -4.17
CA GLY A 228 7.33 9.54 -4.10
C GLY A 228 6.75 10.90 -3.74
N ILE A 229 5.67 11.30 -4.40
CA ILE A 229 5.05 12.63 -4.24
C ILE A 229 3.58 12.49 -3.94
N THR A 230 3.17 12.93 -2.77
CA THR A 230 1.76 13.08 -2.41
C THR A 230 1.31 14.51 -2.73
N PRO A 231 0.35 14.73 -3.64
CA PRO A 231 -0.14 16.07 -3.97
C PRO A 231 -0.64 16.85 -2.75
N ARG A 232 -0.46 18.18 -2.76
CA ARG A 232 -0.95 19.06 -1.68
C ARG A 232 -2.46 19.11 -1.61
N SER A 233 -3.13 18.91 -2.74
CA SER A 233 -4.58 18.91 -2.83
C SER A 233 -5.10 17.93 -3.86
N GLY A 234 -6.38 17.58 -3.77
CA GLY A 234 -7.04 16.67 -4.69
C GLY A 234 -8.56 16.81 -4.68
N PRO A 235 -9.24 16.01 -5.49
CA PRO A 235 -10.68 16.18 -5.74
C PRO A 235 -11.58 15.69 -4.60
N VAL A 236 -11.04 14.91 -3.65
CA VAL A 236 -11.83 14.34 -2.56
C VAL A 236 -11.43 15.03 -1.26
N ASP A 237 -12.34 15.81 -0.72
CA ASP A 237 -12.16 16.56 0.55
C ASP A 237 -10.87 17.40 0.60
N GLY A 238 -10.40 17.85 -0.58
CA GLY A 238 -9.16 18.60 -0.73
C GLY A 238 -7.88 17.78 -0.57
N LYS A 239 -7.99 16.46 -0.38
CA LYS A 239 -6.85 15.55 -0.20
C LYS A 239 -6.27 15.09 -1.52
N GLY A 240 -4.94 15.09 -1.62
CA GLY A 240 -4.22 14.74 -2.85
C GLY A 240 -3.81 13.27 -2.96
N GLY A 241 -3.61 12.60 -1.83
CA GLY A 241 -3.18 11.21 -1.75
C GLY A 241 -4.23 10.28 -1.14
N VAL A 242 -3.92 8.99 -1.19
CA VAL A 242 -4.66 7.92 -0.53
C VAL A 242 -3.66 7.07 0.25
N VAL A 243 -3.94 6.79 1.52
CA VAL A 243 -3.09 5.95 2.36
C VAL A 243 -3.59 4.53 2.35
N TRP A 244 -2.70 3.61 2.03
CA TRP A 244 -2.89 2.19 2.27
C TRP A 244 -2.25 1.78 3.60
N ILE A 245 -2.87 0.86 4.30
CA ILE A 245 -2.37 0.31 5.55
C ILE A 245 -2.68 -1.17 5.54
N GLU A 246 -1.66 -1.99 5.69
CA GLU A 246 -1.84 -3.42 5.81
C GLU A 246 -2.23 -3.79 7.23
N LEU A 247 -3.33 -4.51 7.34
CA LEU A 247 -3.81 -5.11 8.59
C LEU A 247 -3.58 -6.61 8.55
N THR A 248 -2.93 -7.16 9.59
CA THR A 248 -2.89 -8.61 9.80
C THR A 248 -3.99 -9.03 10.76
N SER A 249 -4.86 -9.91 10.29
CA SER A 249 -6.08 -10.39 10.96
C SER A 249 -6.03 -11.90 11.18
N ALA A 250 -6.69 -12.38 12.25
CA ALA A 250 -6.86 -13.79 12.47
C ALA A 250 -8.05 -14.33 11.61
N VAL A 251 -7.77 -15.32 10.78
CA VAL A 251 -8.79 -16.02 9.99
C VAL A 251 -9.74 -16.78 10.93
N ASN A 252 -11.02 -16.82 10.61
CA ASN A 252 -12.01 -17.59 11.36
C ASN A 252 -11.94 -19.09 10.99
N ASN A 253 -10.72 -19.63 11.07
CA ASN A 253 -10.45 -21.05 10.87
C ASN A 253 -11.15 -21.86 11.97
N PRO A 254 -11.92 -22.90 11.65
CA PRO A 254 -12.61 -23.73 12.63
C PRO A 254 -11.66 -24.61 13.48
N ASP A 255 -10.44 -24.85 12.99
CA ASP A 255 -9.36 -25.58 13.70
C ASP A 255 -8.07 -24.75 13.68
N PRO A 256 -8.04 -23.58 14.35
CA PRO A 256 -6.95 -22.65 14.24
C PRO A 256 -5.70 -23.13 14.98
N SER A 257 -4.53 -22.81 14.45
CA SER A 257 -3.28 -22.96 15.19
C SER A 257 -3.27 -22.08 16.44
N ASN A 258 -2.80 -22.59 17.55
CA ASN A 258 -2.55 -21.82 18.76
C ASN A 258 -1.38 -20.82 18.60
N LEU A 259 -0.57 -20.96 17.54
CA LEU A 259 0.55 -20.06 17.23
C LEU A 259 0.13 -18.82 16.43
N ALA A 260 -1.10 -18.74 15.95
CA ALA A 260 -1.54 -17.63 15.11
C ALA A 260 -1.42 -16.28 15.83
N GLU A 261 -1.98 -16.17 17.02
CA GLU A 261 -1.89 -14.94 17.81
C GLU A 261 -0.48 -14.70 18.37
N ASP A 262 0.29 -15.78 18.65
CA ASP A 262 1.70 -15.64 19.02
C ASP A 262 2.56 -15.05 17.91
N PHE A 263 2.22 -15.36 16.64
CA PHE A 263 2.87 -14.72 15.49
C PHE A 263 2.50 -13.23 15.38
N LEU A 264 1.26 -12.85 15.64
CA LEU A 264 0.85 -11.44 15.68
C LEU A 264 1.61 -10.63 16.73
N GLU A 265 1.91 -11.20 17.89
CA GLU A 265 2.80 -10.58 18.90
C GLU A 265 4.25 -10.57 18.46
N PHE A 266 4.69 -11.66 17.83
CA PHE A 266 6.06 -11.82 17.39
C PHE A 266 6.45 -10.72 16.38
N VAL A 267 5.58 -10.38 15.43
CA VAL A 267 5.85 -9.33 14.44
C VAL A 267 5.86 -7.91 15.03
N GLN A 268 5.42 -7.74 16.29
CA GLN A 268 5.55 -6.48 17.02
C GLN A 268 6.92 -6.28 17.68
N LYS A 269 7.80 -7.29 17.66
CA LYS A 269 9.16 -7.16 18.19
C LYS A 269 9.97 -6.20 17.31
N PRO A 270 10.84 -5.36 17.90
CA PRO A 270 11.56 -4.33 17.15
C PRO A 270 12.33 -4.86 15.94
N GLU A 271 13.11 -5.92 16.10
CA GLU A 271 13.90 -6.52 15.03
C GLU A 271 13.05 -7.13 13.92
N ILE A 272 11.86 -7.67 14.26
CA ILE A 272 10.94 -8.24 13.26
C ILE A 272 10.15 -7.14 12.57
N SER A 273 9.74 -6.10 13.30
CA SER A 273 9.13 -4.90 12.69
C SER A 273 10.09 -4.26 11.67
N LYS A 274 11.39 -4.19 11.96
CA LYS A 274 12.40 -3.75 10.99
C LYS A 274 12.50 -4.70 9.78
N ALA A 275 12.51 -6.01 10.01
CA ALA A 275 12.53 -7.00 8.94
C ALA A 275 11.27 -6.86 8.03
N VAL A 276 10.09 -6.63 8.60
CA VAL A 276 8.86 -6.36 7.84
C VAL A 276 8.98 -5.09 7.01
N ALA A 277 9.60 -4.03 7.54
CA ALA A 277 9.79 -2.77 6.84
C ALA A 277 10.74 -2.89 5.65
N PHE A 278 11.83 -3.66 5.80
CA PHE A 278 12.95 -3.74 4.86
C PHE A 278 13.16 -5.17 4.36
N THR A 279 12.19 -5.68 3.61
CA THR A 279 12.26 -7.01 3.00
C THR A 279 11.92 -6.95 1.51
N GLU A 280 12.61 -7.75 0.74
CA GLU A 280 12.37 -8.08 -0.67
C GLU A 280 11.83 -6.96 -1.59
N GLY A 281 12.68 -5.99 -1.92
CA GLY A 281 12.47 -5.16 -3.12
C GLY A 281 11.55 -3.96 -2.98
N THR A 282 10.79 -3.82 -1.89
CA THR A 282 10.08 -2.57 -1.55
C THR A 282 10.21 -2.28 -0.06
N TYR A 283 10.68 -1.07 0.29
CA TYR A 283 10.85 -0.69 1.68
C TYR A 283 9.73 0.26 2.09
N ASN A 284 9.19 0.02 3.29
CA ASN A 284 8.00 0.72 3.76
C ASN A 284 8.15 1.12 5.22
N PRO A 285 7.58 2.24 5.64
CA PRO A 285 7.42 2.51 7.06
C PRO A 285 6.47 1.48 7.68
N VAL A 286 6.66 1.25 8.98
CA VAL A 286 5.81 0.38 9.80
C VAL A 286 5.21 1.17 10.96
N SER A 287 3.98 0.84 11.33
CA SER A 287 3.27 1.52 12.42
C SER A 287 4.03 1.48 13.76
N GLN A 288 4.83 0.43 13.99
CA GLN A 288 5.64 0.22 15.20
C GLN A 288 6.80 1.23 15.37
N MET A 289 7.10 2.04 14.36
CA MET A 289 8.13 3.10 14.43
C MET A 289 7.81 4.21 15.44
N GLY A 290 6.63 4.21 16.05
CA GLY A 290 6.30 5.04 17.22
C GLY A 290 7.07 4.66 18.51
N SER A 291 7.70 3.48 18.55
CA SER A 291 8.56 3.04 19.64
C SER A 291 10.03 3.40 19.37
N ASP A 292 10.68 4.05 20.32
CA ASP A 292 12.12 4.36 20.24
C ASP A 292 12.97 3.10 19.99
N ASN A 293 12.56 1.96 20.55
CA ASN A 293 13.27 0.69 20.36
C ASN A 293 13.20 0.20 18.91
N VAL A 294 12.14 0.50 18.18
CA VAL A 294 12.00 0.19 16.76
C VAL A 294 12.72 1.25 15.93
N MET A 295 12.42 2.53 16.17
CA MET A 295 12.99 3.65 15.40
C MET A 295 14.53 3.65 15.44
N SER A 296 15.14 3.34 16.58
CA SER A 296 16.60 3.34 16.74
C SER A 296 17.32 2.22 15.97
N LEU A 297 16.59 1.25 15.44
CA LEU A 297 17.18 0.20 14.59
C LEU A 297 17.41 0.65 13.15
N PHE A 298 16.76 1.73 12.71
CA PHE A 298 16.91 2.26 11.38
C PHE A 298 18.05 3.27 11.31
N ASP A 299 18.92 3.10 10.35
CA ASP A 299 19.94 4.10 10.07
C ASP A 299 19.39 5.26 9.22
N LYS A 300 20.23 6.25 8.98
CA LYS A 300 19.82 7.45 8.25
C LYS A 300 19.42 7.15 6.80
N ASP A 301 20.13 6.25 6.14
CA ASP A 301 19.91 5.94 4.72
C ASP A 301 18.62 5.12 4.56
N GLU A 302 18.33 4.24 5.51
CA GLU A 302 17.06 3.51 5.60
C GLU A 302 15.87 4.47 5.82
N LEU A 303 15.98 5.42 6.76
CA LEU A 303 14.94 6.42 7.00
C LEU A 303 14.75 7.36 5.79
N ASP A 304 15.84 7.73 5.10
CA ASP A 304 15.75 8.53 3.88
C ASP A 304 15.10 7.73 2.74
N ALA A 305 15.39 6.46 2.61
CA ALA A 305 14.79 5.59 1.60
C ALA A 305 13.27 5.56 1.71
N ILE A 306 12.73 5.43 2.89
CA ILE A 306 11.27 5.41 3.15
C ILE A 306 10.65 6.81 3.30
N GLN A 307 11.42 7.87 3.02
CA GLN A 307 10.97 9.27 3.08
C GLN A 307 10.37 9.68 4.44
N MET A 308 10.98 9.20 5.53
CA MET A 308 10.48 9.46 6.88
C MET A 308 10.42 10.95 7.23
N ASP A 309 11.24 11.78 6.55
CA ASP A 309 11.29 13.23 6.68
C ASP A 309 9.98 13.94 6.33
N SER A 310 9.16 13.37 5.44
CA SER A 310 7.92 13.97 4.93
C SER A 310 6.68 13.13 5.19
N LEU A 311 6.84 11.92 5.71
CA LEU A 311 5.77 10.93 5.78
C LEU A 311 4.55 11.43 6.56
N ALA A 312 4.74 12.06 7.73
CA ALA A 312 3.64 12.61 8.53
C ALA A 312 2.86 13.70 7.77
N GLU A 313 3.55 14.56 7.02
CA GLU A 313 2.92 15.58 6.18
C GLU A 313 2.14 14.93 5.04
N GLU A 314 2.71 13.94 4.36
CA GLU A 314 2.07 13.21 3.26
C GLU A 314 0.84 12.43 3.73
N MET A 315 0.90 11.81 4.91
CA MET A 315 -0.26 11.19 5.56
C MET A 315 -1.38 12.21 5.83
N SER A 316 -1.04 13.40 6.32
CA SER A 316 -2.02 14.46 6.60
C SER A 316 -2.76 14.96 5.35
N ARG A 317 -2.17 14.81 4.17
CA ARG A 317 -2.75 15.17 2.86
C ARG A 317 -3.49 14.01 2.19
N SER A 318 -3.56 12.85 2.83
CA SER A 318 -4.12 11.64 2.25
C SER A 318 -5.45 11.27 2.89
N LEU A 319 -6.28 10.56 2.14
CA LEU A 319 -7.49 9.87 2.58
C LEU A 319 -7.14 8.43 2.95
N ASP A 320 -7.90 7.82 3.83
CA ASP A 320 -7.83 6.37 3.97
C ASP A 320 -8.29 5.69 2.68
N TYR A 321 -7.56 4.67 2.27
CA TYR A 321 -7.97 3.81 1.16
C TYR A 321 -9.31 3.15 1.45
N GLN A 322 -10.16 3.13 0.43
CA GLN A 322 -11.43 2.41 0.42
C GLN A 322 -11.50 1.58 -0.87
N VAL A 323 -12.38 0.61 -0.91
CA VAL A 323 -12.60 -0.17 -2.13
C VAL A 323 -13.15 0.74 -3.22
N VAL A 324 -12.53 0.69 -4.41
CA VAL A 324 -12.94 1.53 -5.54
C VAL A 324 -14.35 1.16 -5.98
N ALA A 325 -15.26 2.12 -5.94
CA ALA A 325 -16.62 1.93 -6.44
C ALA A 325 -16.61 1.81 -7.97
N SER A 326 -17.57 1.06 -8.54
CA SER A 326 -17.67 0.81 -9.98
C SER A 326 -16.42 0.18 -10.62
N TYR A 327 -15.57 -0.50 -9.83
CA TYR A 327 -14.28 -1.04 -10.27
C TYR A 327 -14.39 -1.87 -11.56
N ASP A 328 -15.34 -2.81 -11.64
CA ASP A 328 -15.49 -3.72 -12.80
C ASP A 328 -15.74 -2.95 -14.09
N ALA A 329 -16.52 -1.88 -14.04
CA ALA A 329 -16.79 -1.05 -15.23
C ALA A 329 -15.59 -0.17 -15.60
N LEU A 330 -14.84 0.31 -14.61
CA LEU A 330 -13.69 1.19 -14.83
C LEU A 330 -12.47 0.42 -15.33
N ILE A 331 -12.23 -0.81 -14.82
CA ILE A 331 -11.12 -1.65 -15.25
C ILE A 331 -11.26 -2.08 -16.72
N GLU A 332 -12.48 -2.28 -17.22
CA GLU A 332 -12.71 -2.54 -18.64
C GLU A 332 -12.28 -1.36 -19.52
N ILE A 333 -12.60 -0.13 -19.09
CA ILE A 333 -12.24 1.10 -19.81
C ILE A 333 -10.70 1.28 -19.77
N TYR A 334 -10.10 1.14 -18.60
CA TYR A 334 -8.66 1.22 -18.42
C TYR A 334 -7.90 0.20 -19.28
N THR A 335 -8.37 -1.06 -19.30
CA THR A 335 -7.75 -2.13 -20.11
C THR A 335 -7.79 -1.81 -21.59
N LYS A 336 -8.86 -1.19 -22.09
CA LYS A 336 -8.96 -0.73 -23.48
C LYS A 336 -7.99 0.41 -23.75
N ALA A 337 -7.91 1.41 -22.86
CA ALA A 337 -7.01 2.54 -22.99
C ALA A 337 -5.53 2.12 -22.99
N ARG A 338 -5.17 1.10 -22.18
CA ARG A 338 -3.81 0.56 -22.11
C ARG A 338 -3.35 -0.13 -23.41
N ARG A 339 -4.29 -0.63 -24.22
CA ARG A 339 -4.02 -1.36 -25.47
C ARG A 339 -4.06 -0.48 -26.73
N SER A 340 -4.50 0.76 -26.61
CA SER A 340 -4.62 1.70 -27.73
C SER A 340 -3.32 2.50 -27.93
#